data_79c197b8361dbeb1bff14049e3b083e1
#
_entry.id   79c197b8361dbeb1bff14049e3b083e1
#
_cell.length_a   1.000
_cell.length_b   1.000
_cell.length_c   1.000
_cell.angle_alpha   90.00
_cell.angle_beta   90.00
_cell.angle_gamma   90.00
#
_symmetry.space_group_name_H-M   'P 1'
#
loop_
_entity.id
_entity.type
_entity.pdbx_description
1 polymer ?
#
loop_
_entity_poly.entity_id
_entity_poly.type
_entity_poly.pdbx_seq_one_letter_code
_entity_poly.pdbx_strand_id
1 'polypeptide(L)'
;RMREEELKRTGGLTPEVRAILEKGSEYIESIRKSNDAIPGEEVSEKIYRMELLVRRIFQQTEAHPENARDLRKMMDYYLPMTVKLLGAYEELDRQPVQGENILNSKKEIEDTLDTLNSAFAKLLDNLFEDTAWDVSSDISVLQTMLAQEGLMEDGLKK
;
A
#
# COMPACT_ATOMS: atom_id res chain seq x y z
N ARG A 1 -1.49 1.04 -32.11
CA ARG A 1 -2.28 -0.13 -32.46
C ARG A 1 -1.73 -1.41 -31.82
N MET A 2 -0.46 -1.72 -32.05
CA MET A 2 0.18 -2.87 -31.41
C MET A 2 0.10 -2.77 -29.88
N ARG A 3 0.24 -1.56 -29.38
CA ARG A 3 0.15 -1.31 -27.95
C ARG A 3 -1.22 -1.63 -27.40
N GLU A 4 -2.29 -1.29 -28.13
CA GLU A 4 -3.65 -1.60 -27.70
C GLU A 4 -3.90 -3.11 -27.64
N GLU A 5 -3.41 -3.84 -28.64
CA GLU A 5 -3.54 -5.29 -28.68
C GLU A 5 -2.78 -5.93 -27.52
N GLU A 6 -1.58 -5.42 -27.24
CA GLU A 6 -0.78 -5.89 -26.12
C GLU A 6 -1.47 -5.63 -24.79
N LEU A 7 -2.06 -4.44 -24.62
CA LEU A 7 -2.80 -4.10 -23.40
C LEU A 7 -3.98 -5.02 -23.18
N LYS A 8 -4.71 -5.36 -24.26
CA LYS A 8 -5.82 -6.29 -24.16
C LYS A 8 -5.37 -7.69 -23.76
N ARG A 9 -4.26 -8.15 -24.32
CA ARG A 9 -3.70 -9.46 -24.01
C ARG A 9 -3.26 -9.59 -22.57
N THR A 10 -2.70 -8.51 -22.01
CA THR A 10 -2.14 -8.50 -20.66
C THR A 10 -3.10 -7.99 -19.62
N GLY A 11 -4.36 -7.75 -19.96
CA GLY A 11 -5.34 -7.22 -19.02
C GLY A 11 -5.06 -5.79 -18.60
N GLY A 12 -4.43 -4.99 -19.51
CA GLY A 12 -4.09 -3.61 -19.23
C GLY A 12 -2.70 -3.40 -18.65
N LEU A 13 -1.93 -4.49 -18.46
CA LEU A 13 -0.58 -4.39 -17.90
C LEU A 13 0.46 -4.13 -19.00
N THR A 14 1.19 -3.02 -18.85
CA THR A 14 2.34 -2.73 -19.70
C THR A 14 3.57 -3.45 -19.14
N PRO A 15 4.67 -3.58 -19.92
CA PRO A 15 5.91 -4.13 -19.37
C PRO A 15 6.39 -3.37 -18.12
N GLU A 16 6.24 -2.05 -18.08
CA GLU A 16 6.65 -1.25 -16.94
C GLU A 16 5.83 -1.58 -15.69
N VAL A 17 4.52 -1.69 -15.85
CA VAL A 17 3.63 -2.03 -14.72
C VAL A 17 3.91 -3.44 -14.22
N ARG A 18 4.12 -4.36 -15.16
CA ARG A 18 4.44 -5.75 -14.81
C ARG A 18 5.74 -5.83 -14.01
N ALA A 19 6.75 -5.05 -14.42
CA ALA A 19 8.02 -5.00 -13.70
C ALA A 19 7.84 -4.46 -12.28
N ILE A 20 6.99 -3.45 -12.11
CA ILE A 20 6.67 -2.90 -10.79
C ILE A 20 6.02 -3.96 -9.91
N LEU A 21 5.06 -4.71 -10.45
CA LEU A 21 4.37 -5.75 -9.70
C LEU A 21 5.31 -6.90 -9.32
N GLU A 22 6.21 -7.28 -10.22
CA GLU A 22 7.22 -8.31 -9.92
C GLU A 22 8.17 -7.85 -8.81
N LYS A 23 8.67 -6.62 -8.91
CA LYS A 23 9.53 -6.06 -7.89
C LYS A 23 8.80 -5.91 -6.56
N GLY A 24 7.52 -5.53 -6.64
CA GLY A 24 6.67 -5.44 -5.46
C GLY A 24 6.54 -6.77 -4.74
N SER A 25 6.37 -7.87 -5.49
CA SER A 25 6.32 -9.20 -4.91
C SER A 25 7.60 -9.56 -4.17
N GLU A 26 8.75 -9.16 -4.72
CA GLU A 26 10.05 -9.37 -4.06
C GLU A 26 10.15 -8.60 -2.76
N TYR A 27 9.69 -7.35 -2.74
CA TYR A 27 9.69 -6.55 -1.51
C TYR A 27 8.76 -7.15 -0.46
N ILE A 28 7.58 -7.58 -0.85
CA ILE A 28 6.63 -8.22 0.06
C ILE A 28 7.26 -9.47 0.69
N GLU A 29 7.92 -10.29 -0.13
CA GLU A 29 8.58 -11.49 0.36
C GLU A 29 9.72 -11.15 1.34
N SER A 30 10.50 -10.11 1.03
CA SER A 30 11.57 -9.63 1.93
C SER A 30 11.01 -9.18 3.28
N ILE A 31 9.90 -8.44 3.25
CA ILE A 31 9.25 -7.96 4.48
C ILE A 31 8.74 -9.15 5.29
N ARG A 32 8.13 -10.13 4.63
CA ARG A 32 7.64 -11.33 5.30
C ARG A 32 8.75 -12.13 5.94
N LYS A 33 9.86 -12.31 5.23
CA LYS A 33 11.04 -13.03 5.77
C LYS A 33 11.61 -12.33 6.98
N SER A 34 11.69 -11.00 6.95
CA SER A 34 12.15 -10.22 8.10
C SER A 34 11.21 -10.42 9.29
N ASN A 35 9.91 -10.44 9.03
CA ASN A 35 8.94 -10.66 10.10
C ASN A 35 9.13 -12.03 10.76
N ASP A 36 9.38 -13.06 9.94
CA ASP A 36 9.62 -14.41 10.46
C ASP A 36 10.88 -14.48 11.30
N ALA A 37 11.88 -13.65 11.00
CA ALA A 37 13.17 -13.64 11.71
C ALA A 37 13.17 -12.78 12.97
N ILE A 38 12.13 -11.98 13.20
CA ILE A 38 12.04 -11.06 14.33
C ILE A 38 10.99 -11.57 15.32
N PRO A 39 11.39 -12.05 16.51
CA PRO A 39 10.45 -12.66 17.46
C PRO A 39 9.59 -11.71 18.27
N GLY A 40 9.93 -10.42 18.36
CA GLY A 40 9.19 -9.46 19.18
C GLY A 40 7.77 -9.25 18.66
N GLU A 41 6.77 -9.41 19.52
CA GLU A 41 5.36 -9.31 19.12
C GLU A 41 4.96 -7.94 18.61
N GLU A 42 5.33 -6.87 19.30
CA GLU A 42 4.96 -5.50 18.90
C GLU A 42 5.53 -5.13 17.55
N VAL A 43 6.83 -5.41 17.34
CA VAL A 43 7.46 -5.08 16.08
C VAL A 43 6.94 -5.98 14.96
N SER A 44 6.66 -7.24 15.27
CA SER A 44 6.11 -8.19 14.31
C SER A 44 4.73 -7.74 13.83
N GLU A 45 3.89 -7.20 14.71
CA GLU A 45 2.58 -6.67 14.32
C GLU A 45 2.73 -5.48 13.38
N LYS A 46 3.70 -4.61 13.62
CA LYS A 46 3.96 -3.46 12.74
C LYS A 46 4.40 -3.94 11.36
N ILE A 47 5.26 -4.94 11.31
CA ILE A 47 5.75 -5.50 10.04
C ILE A 47 4.63 -6.21 9.30
N TYR A 48 3.81 -6.96 10.02
CA TYR A 48 2.65 -7.65 9.42
C TYR A 48 1.67 -6.64 8.81
N ARG A 49 1.39 -5.56 9.54
CA ARG A 49 0.53 -4.50 9.03
C ARG A 49 1.12 -3.89 7.76
N MET A 50 2.43 -3.68 7.74
CA MET A 50 3.11 -3.16 6.55
C MET A 50 2.96 -4.10 5.37
N GLU A 51 3.13 -5.39 5.59
CA GLU A 51 2.95 -6.39 4.54
C GLU A 51 1.54 -6.31 3.95
N LEU A 52 0.52 -6.21 4.79
CA LEU A 52 -0.86 -6.10 4.33
C LEU A 52 -1.10 -4.84 3.51
N LEU A 53 -0.60 -3.70 3.99
CA LEU A 53 -0.77 -2.43 3.28
C LEU A 53 -0.09 -2.45 1.92
N VAL A 54 1.17 -2.89 1.89
CA VAL A 54 1.93 -2.94 0.64
C VAL A 54 1.30 -3.92 -0.34
N ARG A 55 0.86 -5.08 0.16
CA ARG A 55 0.18 -6.06 -0.67
C ARG A 55 -1.10 -5.48 -1.29
N ARG A 56 -1.90 -4.77 -0.51
CA ARG A 56 -3.13 -4.15 -1.02
C ARG A 56 -2.85 -3.06 -2.04
N ILE A 57 -1.79 -2.29 -1.84
CA ILE A 57 -1.38 -1.26 -2.80
C ILE A 57 -1.09 -1.91 -4.16
N PHE A 58 -0.33 -3.01 -4.17
CA PHE A 58 -0.02 -3.70 -5.41
C PHE A 58 -1.24 -4.38 -6.03
N GLN A 59 -2.13 -4.95 -5.20
CA GLN A 59 -3.38 -5.53 -5.70
C GLN A 59 -4.25 -4.47 -6.37
N GLN A 60 -4.35 -3.30 -5.76
CA GLN A 60 -5.11 -2.19 -6.33
C GLN A 60 -4.48 -1.71 -7.64
N THR A 61 -3.15 -1.71 -7.70
CA THR A 61 -2.43 -1.30 -8.91
C THR A 61 -2.61 -2.33 -10.03
N GLU A 62 -2.66 -3.61 -9.69
CA GLU A 62 -2.92 -4.65 -10.68
C GLU A 62 -4.30 -4.48 -11.30
N ALA A 63 -5.30 -4.17 -10.47
CA ALA A 63 -6.67 -3.94 -10.93
C ALA A 63 -6.80 -2.61 -11.71
N HIS A 64 -5.97 -1.63 -11.36
CA HIS A 64 -5.98 -0.28 -11.96
C HIS A 64 -4.56 0.14 -12.33
N PRO A 65 -4.03 -0.37 -13.46
CA PRO A 65 -2.62 -0.15 -13.82
C PRO A 65 -2.20 1.32 -13.94
N GLU A 66 -3.14 2.21 -14.18
CA GLU A 66 -2.85 3.66 -14.21
C GLU A 66 -2.32 4.18 -12.89
N ASN A 67 -2.58 3.48 -11.79
CA ASN A 67 -2.08 3.86 -10.47
C ASN A 67 -0.57 3.67 -10.31
N ALA A 68 0.06 2.90 -11.21
CA ALA A 68 1.48 2.58 -11.11
C ALA A 68 2.38 3.83 -11.03
N ARG A 69 1.98 4.90 -11.71
CA ARG A 69 2.75 6.15 -11.67
C ARG A 69 2.82 6.78 -10.28
N ASP A 70 1.81 6.50 -9.44
CA ASP A 70 1.75 7.03 -8.08
C ASP A 70 2.64 6.26 -7.12
N LEU A 71 3.20 5.13 -7.57
CA LEU A 71 4.05 4.27 -6.75
C LEU A 71 5.54 4.54 -6.90
N ARG A 72 5.92 5.55 -7.68
CA ARG A 72 7.33 5.79 -7.99
C ARG A 72 8.20 5.95 -6.75
N LYS A 73 7.80 6.82 -5.83
CA LYS A 73 8.59 7.06 -4.61
C LYS A 73 8.62 5.83 -3.72
N MET A 74 7.52 5.10 -3.66
CA MET A 74 7.46 3.87 -2.89
C MET A 74 8.46 2.85 -3.43
N MET A 75 8.51 2.70 -4.75
CA MET A 75 9.41 1.73 -5.39
C MET A 75 10.87 2.15 -5.33
N ASP A 76 11.14 3.43 -5.52
CA ASP A 76 12.51 3.94 -5.61
C ASP A 76 13.14 4.21 -4.24
N TYR A 77 12.34 4.55 -3.23
CA TYR A 77 12.88 4.99 -1.94
C TYR A 77 12.28 4.28 -0.74
N TYR A 78 10.96 4.24 -0.61
CA TYR A 78 10.37 3.79 0.65
C TYR A 78 10.52 2.29 0.88
N LEU A 79 10.29 1.47 -0.11
CA LEU A 79 10.45 0.02 0.04
C LEU A 79 11.90 -0.41 0.14
N PRO A 80 12.83 0.10 -0.70
CA PRO A 80 14.25 -0.23 -0.51
C PRO A 80 14.76 0.15 0.88
N MET A 81 14.39 1.34 1.37
CA MET A 81 14.81 1.77 2.70
C MET A 81 14.19 0.91 3.79
N THR A 82 12.92 0.54 3.63
CA THR A 82 12.22 -0.33 4.57
C THR A 82 12.95 -1.67 4.71
N VAL A 83 13.29 -2.29 3.59
CA VAL A 83 14.01 -3.57 3.60
C VAL A 83 15.36 -3.42 4.32
N LYS A 84 16.05 -2.32 4.06
CA LYS A 84 17.33 -2.04 4.71
C LYS A 84 17.17 -1.88 6.23
N LEU A 85 16.15 -1.15 6.67
CA LEU A 85 15.90 -0.94 8.09
C LEU A 85 15.52 -2.24 8.80
N LEU A 86 14.72 -3.08 8.14
CA LEU A 86 14.34 -4.37 8.70
C LEU A 86 15.56 -5.29 8.85
N GLY A 87 16.45 -5.28 7.86
CA GLY A 87 17.71 -6.03 7.95
C GLY A 87 18.58 -5.57 9.11
N ALA A 88 18.65 -4.24 9.29
CA ALA A 88 19.39 -3.68 10.43
C ALA A 88 18.76 -4.08 11.77
N TYR A 89 17.42 -4.06 11.84
CA TYR A 89 16.71 -4.49 13.04
C TYR A 89 17.00 -5.94 13.38
N GLU A 90 16.97 -6.83 12.39
CA GLU A 90 17.31 -8.25 12.59
C GLU A 90 18.70 -8.41 13.19
N GLU A 91 19.67 -7.69 12.65
CA GLU A 91 21.04 -7.75 13.13
C GLU A 91 21.17 -7.25 14.57
N LEU A 92 20.54 -6.11 14.87
CA LEU A 92 20.54 -5.56 16.22
C LEU A 92 19.86 -6.49 17.22
N ASP A 93 18.75 -7.09 16.79
CA ASP A 93 17.97 -7.98 17.66
C ASP A 93 18.71 -9.27 18.01
N ARG A 94 19.61 -9.72 17.13
CA ARG A 94 20.39 -10.95 17.37
C ARG A 94 21.56 -10.77 18.32
N GLN A 95 21.89 -9.53 18.68
CA GLN A 95 23.06 -9.32 19.53
C GLN A 95 22.81 -9.85 20.94
N PRO A 96 23.78 -10.59 21.51
CA PRO A 96 23.59 -11.18 22.85
C PRO A 96 23.54 -10.14 23.97
N VAL A 97 24.13 -8.96 23.75
CA VAL A 97 24.09 -7.87 24.73
C VAL A 97 23.31 -6.73 24.08
N GLN A 98 22.20 -6.38 24.69
CA GLN A 98 21.33 -5.29 24.20
C GLN A 98 21.71 -4.01 24.92
N GLY A 99 22.82 -3.40 24.50
CA GLY A 99 23.30 -2.15 25.07
C GLY A 99 22.47 -0.95 24.63
N GLU A 100 22.83 0.21 25.13
CA GLU A 100 22.10 1.45 24.89
C GLU A 100 21.97 1.80 23.41
N ASN A 101 23.07 1.69 22.65
CA ASN A 101 23.04 1.99 21.23
C ASN A 101 22.09 1.06 20.47
N ILE A 102 22.10 -0.20 20.82
CA ILE A 102 21.24 -1.21 20.18
C ILE A 102 19.78 -0.94 20.49
N LEU A 103 19.47 -0.72 21.78
CA LEU A 103 18.09 -0.44 22.18
C LEU A 103 17.54 0.84 21.57
N ASN A 104 18.35 1.88 21.54
CA ASN A 104 17.93 3.16 20.94
C ASN A 104 17.69 3.04 19.45
N SER A 105 18.58 2.35 18.72
CA SER A 105 18.42 2.16 17.29
C SER A 105 17.20 1.30 16.97
N LYS A 106 16.97 0.24 17.76
CA LYS A 106 15.77 -0.58 17.60
C LYS A 106 14.51 0.25 17.79
N LYS A 107 14.48 1.10 18.79
CA LYS A 107 13.35 1.97 19.04
C LYS A 107 13.11 2.94 17.90
N GLU A 108 14.17 3.54 17.36
CA GLU A 108 14.05 4.44 16.22
C GLU A 108 13.47 3.72 15.00
N ILE A 109 13.91 2.49 14.76
CA ILE A 109 13.36 1.70 13.64
C ILE A 109 11.89 1.39 13.89
N GLU A 110 11.53 0.98 15.10
CA GLU A 110 10.14 0.69 15.46
C GLU A 110 9.24 1.91 15.21
N ASP A 111 9.69 3.07 15.65
CA ASP A 111 8.94 4.32 15.45
C ASP A 111 8.83 4.66 13.96
N THR A 112 9.90 4.41 13.21
CA THR A 112 9.91 4.66 11.77
C THR A 112 8.96 3.71 11.03
N LEU A 113 8.84 2.46 11.50
CA LEU A 113 7.87 1.53 10.92
C LEU A 113 6.43 2.06 11.06
N ASP A 114 6.12 2.70 12.20
CA ASP A 114 4.81 3.32 12.38
C ASP A 114 4.59 4.45 11.38
N THR A 115 5.61 5.27 11.17
CA THR A 115 5.56 6.37 10.20
C THR A 115 5.36 5.84 8.79
N LEU A 116 6.11 4.79 8.43
CA LEU A 116 5.97 4.16 7.11
C LEU A 116 4.58 3.55 6.91
N ASN A 117 4.06 2.89 7.95
CA ASN A 117 2.71 2.32 7.86
C ASN A 117 1.66 3.40 7.66
N SER A 118 1.79 4.54 8.33
CA SER A 118 0.88 5.67 8.11
C SER A 118 0.98 6.19 6.68
N ALA A 119 2.20 6.29 6.16
CA ALA A 119 2.42 6.73 4.78
C ALA A 119 1.82 5.75 3.77
N PHE A 120 2.02 4.46 3.97
CA PHE A 120 1.45 3.44 3.07
C PHE A 120 -0.08 3.41 3.16
N ALA A 121 -0.65 3.59 4.35
CA ALA A 121 -2.10 3.67 4.50
C ALA A 121 -2.66 4.86 3.73
N LYS A 122 -1.99 6.00 3.82
CA LYS A 122 -2.40 7.20 3.08
C LYS A 122 -2.27 7.02 1.58
N LEU A 123 -1.17 6.40 1.15
CA LEU A 123 -0.98 6.10 -0.27
C LEU A 123 -2.10 5.20 -0.80
N LEU A 124 -2.43 4.15 -0.05
CA LEU A 124 -3.51 3.25 -0.42
C LEU A 124 -4.84 4.01 -0.54
N ASP A 125 -5.14 4.85 0.44
CA ASP A 125 -6.35 5.66 0.41
C ASP A 125 -6.40 6.56 -0.82
N ASN A 126 -5.28 7.19 -1.15
CA ASN A 126 -5.19 8.07 -2.33
C ASN A 126 -5.46 7.32 -3.64
N LEU A 127 -5.14 6.03 -3.70
CA LEU A 127 -5.42 5.24 -4.91
C LEU A 127 -6.92 5.07 -5.17
N PHE A 128 -7.76 5.35 -4.18
CA PHE A 128 -9.22 5.28 -4.32
C PHE A 128 -9.87 6.62 -4.59
N GLU A 129 -9.09 7.66 -4.85
CA GLU A 129 -9.62 9.00 -5.08
C GLU A 129 -10.58 9.05 -6.26
N ASP A 130 -10.21 8.46 -7.39
CA ASP A 130 -11.06 8.42 -8.56
C ASP A 130 -12.35 7.61 -8.31
N THR A 131 -12.20 6.50 -7.61
CA THR A 131 -13.35 5.67 -7.22
C THR A 131 -14.32 6.46 -6.34
N ALA A 132 -13.79 7.22 -5.39
CA ALA A 132 -14.62 8.06 -4.52
C ALA A 132 -15.39 9.12 -5.32
N TRP A 133 -14.74 9.72 -6.31
CA TRP A 133 -15.38 10.68 -7.21
C TRP A 133 -16.53 10.04 -8.00
N ASP A 134 -16.28 8.86 -8.56
CA ASP A 134 -17.28 8.12 -9.34
C ASP A 134 -18.48 7.75 -8.47
N VAL A 135 -18.23 7.24 -7.27
CA VAL A 135 -19.29 6.89 -6.32
C VAL A 135 -20.13 8.12 -5.97
N SER A 136 -19.47 9.24 -5.70
CA SER A 136 -20.16 10.47 -5.36
C SER A 136 -21.04 10.96 -6.52
N SER A 137 -20.54 10.89 -7.75
CA SER A 137 -21.29 11.26 -8.95
C SER A 137 -22.50 10.33 -9.17
N ASP A 138 -22.28 9.02 -9.01
CA ASP A 138 -23.35 8.05 -9.19
C ASP A 138 -24.46 8.24 -8.16
N ILE A 139 -24.09 8.54 -6.92
CA ILE A 139 -25.05 8.81 -5.86
C ILE A 139 -25.88 10.05 -6.21
N SER A 140 -25.23 11.11 -6.70
CA SER A 140 -25.93 12.34 -7.08
C SER A 140 -26.94 12.09 -8.20
N VAL A 141 -26.54 11.31 -9.21
CA VAL A 141 -27.45 10.95 -10.30
C VAL A 141 -28.64 10.15 -9.78
N LEU A 142 -28.36 9.14 -8.94
CA LEU A 142 -29.40 8.30 -8.36
C LEU A 142 -30.39 9.12 -7.54
N GLN A 143 -29.89 10.04 -6.71
CA GLN A 143 -30.73 10.91 -5.88
C GLN A 143 -31.62 11.77 -6.74
N THR A 144 -31.10 12.33 -7.84
CA THR A 144 -31.88 13.15 -8.78
C THR A 144 -32.97 12.30 -9.40
N MET A 145 -32.69 11.10 -9.84
CA MET A 145 -33.69 10.23 -10.45
C MET A 145 -34.78 9.86 -9.44
N LEU A 146 -34.37 9.52 -8.21
CA LEU A 146 -35.33 9.18 -7.16
C LEU A 146 -36.24 10.36 -6.81
N ALA A 147 -35.67 11.56 -6.76
CA ALA A 147 -36.45 12.78 -6.50
C ALA A 147 -37.49 13.03 -7.60
N GLN A 148 -37.10 12.86 -8.87
CA GLN A 148 -37.99 13.03 -10.01
C GLN A 148 -39.14 12.04 -9.99
N GLU A 149 -38.90 10.83 -9.50
CA GLU A 149 -39.91 9.79 -9.39
C GLU A 149 -40.75 9.92 -8.10
N GLY A 150 -40.45 10.90 -7.25
CA GLY A 150 -41.16 11.08 -5.99
C GLY A 150 -40.86 10.02 -4.95
N LEU A 151 -39.70 9.36 -5.06
CA LEU A 151 -39.32 8.25 -4.17
C LEU A 151 -38.37 8.64 -3.05
N MET A 152 -37.94 9.91 -2.99
CA MET A 152 -37.09 10.43 -1.95
C MET A 152 -37.86 10.66 -0.66
N GLU A 153 -37.19 10.44 0.48
CA GLU A 153 -37.80 10.74 1.77
C GLU A 153 -37.92 12.26 1.97
N ASP A 154 -38.87 12.67 2.79
CA ASP A 154 -39.17 14.09 3.04
C ASP A 154 -37.97 14.90 3.52
N GLY A 155 -37.13 14.31 4.34
CA GLY A 155 -35.94 14.98 4.85
C GLY A 155 -34.95 15.40 3.77
N LEU A 156 -34.97 14.74 2.65
CA LEU A 156 -34.07 15.03 1.53
C LEU A 156 -34.68 16.04 0.53
N LYS A 157 -35.93 16.33 0.66
CA LYS A 157 -36.60 17.30 -0.21
C LYS A 157 -36.34 18.76 0.19
N LYS A 158 -35.86 18.95 1.37
CA LYS A 158 -35.51 20.26 1.88
C LYS A 158 -34.12 20.68 1.39
#